data_c16fa091f50bc7b3ee1efd2bc79aa7d8
#
_entry.id   c16fa091f50bc7b3ee1efd2bc79aa7d8
#
_cell.length_a   1.000
_cell.length_b   1.000
_cell.length_c   1.000
_cell.angle_alpha   90.00
_cell.angle_beta   90.00
_cell.angle_gamma   90.00
#
_symmetry.space_group_name_H-M   'P 1'
#
loop_
_entity.id
_entity.type
_entity.pdbx_description
1 polymer ?
#
loop_
_entity_poly.entity_id
_entity_poly.type
_entity_poly.pdbx_seq_one_letter_code
_entity_poly.pdbx_strand_id
1 'polypeptide(L)'
;MAMSRLKPSGRIGDNMKKTLGLVALFVLIVLSCFYFFPKQPKNILDEIYQETEKTYLGNNVFNKLKDVEVHKYQEYSDDSKFYPTVAYEGNALPDSYEKIAIDFNFKSEAQLSLISFEKRIESNVNIKMWTVYSHKERNLKKFIKIVLKKADTKNYIEDEDQVKSYLEKYGITAKDLDSYYDEIVNQKVLKDWCSIYDSKYSPSNYGDVKVETQWENW
;
A
#
# COMPACT_ATOMS: atom_id res chain seq x y z
N MET A 1 68.90 -5.13 -54.53
CA MET A 1 67.72 -4.32 -54.20
C MET A 1 66.66 -5.18 -53.48
N ALA A 2 66.66 -5.16 -52.16
CA ALA A 2 65.77 -5.98 -51.34
C ALA A 2 64.63 -5.10 -50.80
N MET A 3 63.42 -5.36 -51.23
CA MET A 3 62.20 -4.69 -50.70
C MET A 3 61.81 -5.35 -49.36
N SER A 4 61.94 -4.62 -48.27
CA SER A 4 61.40 -5.01 -46.99
C SER A 4 59.87 -4.84 -46.95
N ARG A 5 59.13 -5.94 -46.78
CA ARG A 5 57.70 -5.94 -46.57
C ARG A 5 57.42 -5.56 -45.10
N LEU A 6 56.84 -4.39 -44.89
CA LEU A 6 56.24 -4.00 -43.60
C LEU A 6 55.07 -4.94 -43.27
N LYS A 7 55.13 -5.65 -42.15
CA LYS A 7 53.99 -6.39 -41.59
C LYS A 7 52.97 -5.41 -41.01
N PRO A 8 51.67 -5.52 -41.31
CA PRO A 8 50.66 -4.66 -40.69
C PRO A 8 50.52 -5.04 -39.21
N SER A 9 50.48 -4.01 -38.36
CA SER A 9 50.33 -4.13 -36.92
C SER A 9 48.91 -4.58 -36.52
N GLY A 10 48.70 -5.89 -36.43
CA GLY A 10 47.40 -6.47 -36.00
C GLY A 10 47.04 -6.29 -34.51
N ARG A 11 47.94 -5.71 -33.69
CA ARG A 11 47.75 -5.63 -32.24
C ARG A 11 46.82 -4.54 -31.76
N ILE A 12 46.58 -3.46 -32.51
CA ILE A 12 45.76 -2.34 -32.05
C ILE A 12 44.25 -2.68 -32.17
N GLY A 13 43.84 -3.41 -33.21
CA GLY A 13 42.46 -3.80 -33.42
C GLY A 13 41.92 -4.79 -32.39
N ASP A 14 42.73 -5.71 -31.89
CA ASP A 14 42.34 -6.74 -30.92
C ASP A 14 42.16 -6.16 -29.49
N ASN A 15 43.01 -5.21 -29.12
CA ASN A 15 42.89 -4.54 -27.82
C ASN A 15 41.62 -3.65 -27.78
N MET A 16 41.30 -2.96 -28.89
CA MET A 16 40.10 -2.13 -29.01
C MET A 16 38.83 -2.97 -28.94
N LYS A 17 38.79 -4.16 -29.57
CA LYS A 17 37.65 -5.09 -29.48
C LYS A 17 37.48 -5.65 -28.06
N LYS A 18 38.57 -5.99 -27.37
CA LYS A 18 38.53 -6.43 -25.97
C LYS A 18 38.03 -5.33 -25.03
N THR A 19 38.49 -4.11 -25.22
CA THR A 19 38.02 -2.94 -24.43
C THR A 19 36.54 -2.66 -24.68
N LEU A 20 36.08 -2.73 -25.93
CA LEU A 20 34.67 -2.55 -26.29
C LEU A 20 33.78 -3.65 -25.66
N GLY A 21 34.26 -4.90 -25.68
CA GLY A 21 33.57 -6.03 -25.03
C GLY A 21 33.49 -5.88 -23.51
N LEU A 22 34.54 -5.39 -22.86
CA LEU A 22 34.52 -5.10 -21.41
C LEU A 22 33.56 -3.97 -21.04
N VAL A 23 33.53 -2.90 -21.83
CA VAL A 23 32.56 -1.79 -21.64
C VAL A 23 31.13 -2.26 -21.85
N ALA A 24 30.87 -3.05 -22.88
CA ALA A 24 29.53 -3.61 -23.12
C ALA A 24 29.10 -4.54 -21.97
N LEU A 25 30.00 -5.38 -21.46
CA LEU A 25 29.72 -6.25 -20.30
C LEU A 25 29.44 -5.43 -19.04
N PHE A 26 30.21 -4.37 -18.79
CA PHE A 26 30.00 -3.47 -17.66
C PHE A 26 28.65 -2.75 -17.74
N VAL A 27 28.27 -2.26 -18.92
CA VAL A 27 26.96 -1.64 -19.16
C VAL A 27 25.83 -2.65 -18.92
N LEU A 28 25.99 -3.90 -19.39
CA LEU A 28 25.01 -4.97 -19.13
C LEU A 28 24.89 -5.30 -17.65
N ILE A 29 25.99 -5.35 -16.91
CA ILE A 29 25.98 -5.58 -15.47
C ILE A 29 25.29 -4.41 -14.76
N VAL A 30 25.59 -3.16 -15.12
CA VAL A 30 24.95 -1.98 -14.53
C VAL A 30 23.45 -1.97 -14.84
N LEU A 31 23.05 -2.24 -16.09
CA LEU A 31 21.63 -2.33 -16.45
C LEU A 31 20.93 -3.48 -15.74
N SER A 32 21.59 -4.64 -15.59
CA SER A 32 21.01 -5.75 -14.80
C SER A 32 20.89 -5.41 -13.32
N CYS A 33 21.87 -4.70 -12.73
CA CYS A 33 21.74 -4.20 -11.36
C CYS A 33 20.51 -3.28 -11.21
N PHE A 34 20.28 -2.33 -12.13
CA PHE A 34 19.10 -1.48 -12.11
C PHE A 34 17.79 -2.25 -12.28
N TYR A 35 17.80 -3.38 -12.98
CA TYR A 35 16.61 -4.20 -13.22
C TYR A 35 16.32 -5.17 -12.09
N PHE A 36 17.37 -5.71 -11.45
CA PHE A 36 17.26 -6.73 -10.39
C PHE A 36 17.28 -6.19 -8.97
N PHE A 37 17.71 -4.94 -8.74
CA PHE A 37 17.54 -4.35 -7.41
C PHE A 37 16.09 -3.87 -7.24
N PRO A 38 15.33 -4.45 -6.31
CA PRO A 38 14.00 -3.96 -5.99
C PRO A 38 14.12 -2.49 -5.58
N LYS A 39 13.27 -1.66 -6.17
CA LYS A 39 13.22 -0.24 -5.80
C LYS A 39 12.98 -0.17 -4.29
N GLN A 40 13.87 0.49 -3.57
CA GLN A 40 13.71 0.66 -2.13
C GLN A 40 12.39 1.40 -1.86
N PRO A 41 11.60 0.94 -0.89
CA PRO A 41 10.40 1.65 -0.49
C PRO A 41 10.78 3.06 -0.03
N LYS A 42 9.94 4.04 -0.30
CA LYS A 42 10.20 5.45 -0.01
C LYS A 42 9.44 5.94 1.22
N ASN A 43 8.45 5.19 1.64
CA ASN A 43 7.63 5.44 2.81
C ASN A 43 7.05 4.13 3.33
N ILE A 44 6.36 4.17 4.47
CA ILE A 44 5.76 3.00 5.11
C ILE A 44 4.70 2.31 4.24
N LEU A 45 3.93 3.06 3.44
CA LEU A 45 2.90 2.49 2.58
C LEU A 45 3.53 1.73 1.40
N ASP A 46 4.63 2.25 0.82
CA ASP A 46 5.42 1.54 -0.17
C ASP A 46 6.02 0.25 0.39
N GLU A 47 6.47 0.28 1.64
CA GLU A 47 7.05 -0.88 2.32
C GLU A 47 6.02 -1.99 2.50
N ILE A 48 4.82 -1.66 2.99
CA ILE A 48 3.70 -2.59 3.11
C ILE A 48 3.35 -3.17 1.73
N TYR A 49 3.28 -2.34 0.71
CA TYR A 49 2.98 -2.77 -0.66
C TYR A 49 3.98 -3.78 -1.18
N GLN A 50 5.25 -3.46 -1.14
CA GLN A 50 6.29 -4.31 -1.69
C GLN A 50 6.38 -5.65 -0.95
N GLU A 51 6.15 -5.64 0.36
CA GLU A 51 6.13 -6.88 1.13
C GLU A 51 4.91 -7.73 0.82
N THR A 52 3.75 -7.11 0.65
CA THR A 52 2.52 -7.83 0.31
C THR A 52 2.56 -8.39 -1.10
N GLU A 53 3.14 -7.66 -2.05
CA GLU A 53 3.36 -8.16 -3.41
C GLU A 53 4.25 -9.42 -3.42
N LYS A 54 5.28 -9.46 -2.58
CA LYS A 54 6.15 -10.64 -2.43
C LYS A 54 5.45 -11.82 -1.75
N THR A 55 4.53 -11.55 -0.84
CA THR A 55 3.86 -12.56 -0.01
C THR A 55 2.51 -13.02 -0.57
N TYR A 56 2.25 -12.75 -1.81
CA TYR A 56 1.01 -13.09 -2.52
C TYR A 56 0.53 -14.55 -2.31
N LEU A 57 1.41 -15.47 -1.92
CA LEU A 57 1.11 -16.90 -1.76
C LEU A 57 0.79 -17.36 -0.32
N GLY A 58 0.63 -16.47 0.65
CA GLY A 58 0.05 -16.86 1.93
C GLY A 58 0.87 -16.69 3.20
N ASN A 59 2.11 -16.21 3.14
CA ASN A 59 2.90 -15.88 4.32
C ASN A 59 2.98 -14.37 4.53
N ASN A 60 1.83 -13.74 4.72
CA ASN A 60 1.81 -12.32 5.03
C ASN A 60 2.34 -12.08 6.45
N VAL A 61 3.19 -11.08 6.59
CA VAL A 61 3.83 -10.72 7.86
C VAL A 61 2.81 -10.44 8.97
N PHE A 62 1.62 -9.94 8.62
CA PHE A 62 0.52 -9.72 9.57
C PHE A 62 0.04 -10.98 10.30
N ASN A 63 0.30 -12.18 9.79
CA ASN A 63 0.05 -13.44 10.51
C ASN A 63 0.85 -13.58 11.82
N LYS A 64 1.85 -12.73 12.06
CA LYS A 64 2.58 -12.69 13.32
C LYS A 64 1.82 -11.99 14.44
N LEU A 65 0.76 -11.24 14.11
CA LEU A 65 -0.06 -10.55 15.09
C LEU A 65 -1.13 -11.49 15.63
N LYS A 66 -1.41 -11.35 16.94
CA LYS A 66 -2.51 -12.06 17.57
C LYS A 66 -3.84 -11.41 17.16
N ASP A 67 -4.86 -12.24 16.96
CA ASP A 67 -6.21 -11.83 16.57
C ASP A 67 -6.23 -11.00 15.26
N VAL A 68 -5.31 -11.32 14.35
CA VAL A 68 -5.27 -10.77 12.98
C VAL A 68 -5.21 -11.94 12.01
N GLU A 69 -6.17 -11.99 11.11
CA GLU A 69 -6.26 -13.04 10.10
C GLU A 69 -5.97 -12.52 8.70
N VAL A 70 -5.24 -13.31 7.93
CA VAL A 70 -4.98 -13.04 6.51
C VAL A 70 -5.86 -13.96 5.68
N HIS A 71 -6.91 -13.40 5.11
CA HIS A 71 -7.82 -14.12 4.23
C HIS A 71 -7.32 -14.03 2.78
N LYS A 72 -7.33 -15.19 2.11
CA LYS A 72 -7.18 -15.23 0.64
C LYS A 72 -8.56 -14.97 0.04
N TYR A 73 -8.71 -13.84 -0.63
CA TYR A 73 -9.94 -13.57 -1.35
C TYR A 73 -9.95 -14.37 -2.66
N GLN A 74 -10.99 -15.18 -2.85
CA GLN A 74 -11.21 -15.93 -4.08
C GLN A 74 -12.32 -15.21 -4.89
N GLU A 75 -11.93 -14.55 -5.97
CA GLU A 75 -12.92 -14.01 -6.90
C GLU A 75 -13.48 -15.13 -7.78
N TYR A 76 -14.80 -15.20 -7.88
CA TYR A 76 -15.53 -16.20 -8.67
C TYR A 76 -15.60 -15.89 -10.18
N SER A 77 -14.71 -15.10 -10.74
CA SER A 77 -14.64 -14.81 -12.17
C SER A 77 -13.39 -15.41 -12.78
N ASP A 78 -13.44 -15.75 -14.08
CA ASP A 78 -12.38 -16.41 -14.85
C ASP A 78 -11.02 -15.71 -14.85
N ASP A 79 -10.96 -14.47 -14.35
CA ASP A 79 -9.73 -13.73 -14.09
C ASP A 79 -9.28 -13.91 -12.63
N SER A 80 -9.14 -15.11 -12.15
CA SER A 80 -8.82 -15.52 -10.77
C SER A 80 -7.55 -14.86 -10.21
N LYS A 81 -7.62 -13.57 -9.92
CA LYS A 81 -6.60 -12.85 -9.15
C LYS A 81 -7.02 -12.84 -7.69
N PHE A 82 -6.22 -13.50 -6.86
CA PHE A 82 -6.42 -13.52 -5.43
C PHE A 82 -5.98 -12.17 -4.84
N TYR A 83 -6.86 -11.54 -4.04
CA TYR A 83 -6.53 -10.36 -3.27
C TYR A 83 -6.51 -10.74 -1.81
N PRO A 84 -5.34 -10.77 -1.14
CA PRO A 84 -5.31 -11.01 0.28
C PRO A 84 -5.96 -9.83 1.01
N THR A 85 -6.76 -10.16 2.01
CA THR A 85 -7.30 -9.20 2.97
C THR A 85 -6.76 -9.53 4.35
N VAL A 86 -6.26 -8.53 5.04
CA VAL A 86 -5.89 -8.61 6.45
C VAL A 86 -7.06 -8.09 7.28
N ALA A 87 -7.60 -8.91 8.15
CA ALA A 87 -8.70 -8.55 9.04
C ALA A 87 -8.25 -8.57 10.50
N TYR A 88 -8.57 -7.53 11.25
CA TYR A 88 -8.40 -7.47 12.70
C TYR A 88 -9.67 -7.99 13.35
N GLU A 89 -9.53 -8.91 14.32
CA GLU A 89 -10.65 -9.61 14.93
C GLU A 89 -10.55 -9.64 16.46
N GLY A 90 -11.66 -9.97 17.11
CA GLY A 90 -11.72 -10.17 18.54
C GLY A 90 -11.07 -9.05 19.34
N ASN A 91 -10.09 -9.38 20.18
CA ASN A 91 -9.41 -8.43 21.05
C ASN A 91 -8.46 -7.46 20.31
N ALA A 92 -8.19 -7.69 19.01
CA ALA A 92 -7.42 -6.75 18.21
C ALA A 92 -8.24 -5.54 17.76
N LEU A 93 -9.58 -5.59 17.89
CA LEU A 93 -10.45 -4.44 17.62
C LEU A 93 -10.56 -3.55 18.87
N PRO A 94 -10.25 -2.26 18.79
CA PRO A 94 -10.51 -1.32 19.87
C PRO A 94 -12.01 -1.16 20.12
N ASP A 95 -12.37 -0.72 21.33
CA ASP A 95 -13.76 -0.46 21.69
C ASP A 95 -14.43 0.49 20.71
N SER A 96 -15.70 0.22 20.40
CA SER A 96 -16.50 0.95 19.40
C SER A 96 -16.09 0.81 17.94
N TYR A 97 -15.08 0.01 17.61
CA TYR A 97 -14.76 -0.36 16.24
C TYR A 97 -15.26 -1.78 15.95
N GLU A 98 -15.87 -1.97 14.78
CA GLU A 98 -16.46 -3.26 14.43
C GLU A 98 -15.71 -3.97 13.32
N LYS A 99 -14.92 -3.24 12.56
CA LYS A 99 -14.13 -3.78 11.47
C LYS A 99 -12.89 -2.94 11.25
N ILE A 100 -11.75 -3.60 11.13
CA ILE A 100 -10.52 -3.01 10.61
C ILE A 100 -9.98 -4.02 9.59
N ALA A 101 -9.74 -3.57 8.37
CA ALA A 101 -9.24 -4.42 7.30
C ALA A 101 -8.26 -3.68 6.38
N ILE A 102 -7.34 -4.44 5.80
CA ILE A 102 -6.45 -3.97 4.73
C ILE A 102 -6.74 -4.86 3.52
N ASP A 103 -7.27 -4.26 2.46
CA ASP A 103 -7.57 -4.95 1.22
C ASP A 103 -6.48 -4.61 0.19
N PHE A 104 -5.76 -5.60 -0.29
CA PHE A 104 -4.72 -5.42 -1.28
C PHE A 104 -5.29 -5.60 -2.68
N ASN A 105 -5.45 -4.51 -3.41
CA ASN A 105 -5.99 -4.54 -4.77
C ASN A 105 -4.87 -4.34 -5.81
N PHE A 106 -4.49 -5.42 -6.48
CA PHE A 106 -3.45 -5.41 -7.52
C PHE A 106 -4.01 -5.22 -8.95
N LYS A 107 -5.33 -5.04 -9.11
CA LYS A 107 -5.96 -4.87 -10.46
C LYS A 107 -5.54 -3.59 -11.15
N SER A 108 -5.19 -2.55 -10.41
CA SER A 108 -4.63 -1.36 -11.01
C SER A 108 -3.18 -1.22 -10.57
N GLU A 109 -2.27 -1.07 -11.50
CA GLU A 109 -0.83 -0.80 -11.27
C GLU A 109 -0.56 0.41 -10.35
N ALA A 110 -1.61 1.14 -10.00
CA ALA A 110 -1.56 2.40 -9.29
C ALA A 110 -2.01 2.32 -7.82
N GLN A 111 -2.81 1.31 -7.42
CA GLN A 111 -3.45 1.33 -6.10
C GLN A 111 -2.95 0.19 -5.23
N LEU A 112 -2.52 0.56 -4.05
CA LEU A 112 -1.94 -0.35 -3.10
C LEU A 112 -2.96 -1.06 -2.24
N SER A 113 -3.60 -0.36 -1.41
CA SER A 113 -4.39 -0.97 -0.37
C SER A 113 -5.47 -0.04 0.09
N LEU A 114 -6.56 -0.65 0.42
CA LEU A 114 -7.68 -0.01 1.05
C LEU A 114 -7.63 -0.35 2.54
N ILE A 115 -6.97 0.49 3.35
CA ILE A 115 -7.13 0.39 4.81
C ILE A 115 -8.51 0.93 5.13
N SER A 116 -9.38 0.10 5.66
CA SER A 116 -10.75 0.47 6.00
C SER A 116 -11.11 0.09 7.43
N PHE A 117 -11.97 0.88 8.06
CA PHE A 117 -12.53 0.57 9.37
C PHE A 117 -13.96 1.10 9.50
N GLU A 118 -14.73 0.45 10.38
CA GLU A 118 -16.09 0.87 10.74
C GLU A 118 -16.11 1.22 12.23
N LYS A 119 -16.41 2.50 12.55
CA LYS A 119 -16.62 2.97 13.92
C LYS A 119 -18.10 3.07 14.22
N ARG A 120 -18.54 2.43 15.29
CA ARG A 120 -19.91 2.49 15.77
C ARG A 120 -20.18 3.83 16.47
N ILE A 121 -21.17 4.53 16.01
CA ILE A 121 -21.66 5.79 16.60
C ILE A 121 -22.91 5.53 17.44
N GLU A 122 -23.79 4.69 16.92
CA GLU A 122 -25.01 4.23 17.58
C GLU A 122 -25.26 2.76 17.21
N SER A 123 -26.24 2.12 17.84
CA SER A 123 -26.50 0.67 17.66
C SER A 123 -26.67 0.27 16.19
N ASN A 124 -27.21 1.15 15.39
CA ASN A 124 -27.53 0.92 13.98
C ASN A 124 -26.82 1.90 13.01
N VAL A 125 -25.89 2.74 13.50
CA VAL A 125 -25.18 3.75 12.70
C VAL A 125 -23.69 3.61 12.91
N ASN A 126 -22.99 3.33 11.83
CA ASN A 126 -21.53 3.35 11.79
C ASN A 126 -21.01 4.42 10.84
N ILE A 127 -19.83 4.92 11.12
CA ILE A 127 -18.98 5.60 10.14
C ILE A 127 -18.04 4.57 9.57
N LYS A 128 -18.01 4.42 8.24
CA LYS A 128 -16.97 3.69 7.54
C LYS A 128 -15.99 4.68 6.95
N MET A 129 -14.73 4.53 7.31
CA MET A 129 -13.62 5.29 6.74
C MET A 129 -12.71 4.35 5.96
N TRP A 130 -12.13 4.83 4.87
CA TRP A 130 -11.15 4.07 4.13
C TRP A 130 -10.14 4.96 3.43
N THR A 131 -8.98 4.36 3.14
CA THR A 131 -7.89 5.05 2.45
C THR A 131 -7.52 4.31 1.18
N VAL A 132 -7.12 5.07 0.17
CA VAL A 132 -6.57 4.53 -1.07
C VAL A 132 -5.21 5.19 -1.30
N TYR A 133 -4.18 4.39 -1.38
CA TYR A 133 -2.84 4.85 -1.70
C TYR A 133 -2.46 4.51 -3.13
N SER A 134 -2.16 5.52 -3.94
CA SER A 134 -1.57 5.35 -5.25
C SER A 134 -0.04 5.36 -5.15
N HIS A 135 0.56 4.19 -5.30
CA HIS A 135 2.01 4.03 -5.30
C HIS A 135 2.69 4.83 -6.43
N LYS A 136 2.06 4.86 -7.62
CA LYS A 136 2.58 5.56 -8.80
C LYS A 136 2.55 7.08 -8.62
N GLU A 137 1.45 7.59 -8.10
CA GLU A 137 1.21 9.03 -7.93
C GLU A 137 1.69 9.56 -6.59
N ARG A 138 2.01 8.67 -5.63
CA ARG A 138 2.33 8.99 -4.25
C ARG A 138 1.26 9.87 -3.60
N ASN A 139 0.03 9.44 -3.77
CA ASN A 139 -1.13 10.12 -3.26
C ASN A 139 -1.91 9.17 -2.36
N LEU A 140 -2.24 9.63 -1.15
CA LEU A 140 -3.09 8.96 -0.18
C LEU A 140 -4.41 9.71 -0.09
N LYS A 141 -5.49 9.07 -0.50
CA LYS A 141 -6.84 9.64 -0.41
C LYS A 141 -7.58 9.01 0.76
N LYS A 142 -8.25 9.85 1.55
CA LYS A 142 -9.08 9.45 2.68
C LYS A 142 -10.54 9.72 2.36
N PHE A 143 -11.38 8.73 2.61
CA PHE A 143 -12.81 8.79 2.31
C PHE A 143 -13.65 8.38 3.51
N ILE A 144 -14.92 8.79 3.49
CA ILE A 144 -15.90 8.51 4.53
C ILE A 144 -17.29 8.22 3.94
N LYS A 145 -18.04 7.35 4.60
CA LYS A 145 -19.47 7.16 4.38
C LYS A 145 -20.19 6.72 5.65
N ILE A 146 -21.49 6.89 5.68
CA ILE A 146 -22.35 6.39 6.75
C ILE A 146 -22.85 4.99 6.38
N VAL A 147 -22.83 4.09 7.36
CA VAL A 147 -23.38 2.74 7.24
C VAL A 147 -24.56 2.61 8.18
N LEU A 148 -25.75 2.46 7.62
CA LEU A 148 -26.97 2.18 8.37
C LEU A 148 -27.21 0.67 8.41
N LYS A 149 -27.32 0.12 9.60
CA LYS A 149 -27.61 -1.30 9.84
C LYS A 149 -29.08 -1.50 10.11
N LYS A 150 -29.70 -2.43 9.42
CA LYS A 150 -31.09 -2.82 9.67
C LYS A 150 -31.19 -4.35 9.55
N ALA A 151 -31.31 -5.02 10.69
CA ALA A 151 -31.25 -6.49 10.77
C ALA A 151 -30.04 -7.04 9.99
N ASP A 152 -30.27 -7.80 8.94
CA ASP A 152 -29.20 -8.45 8.14
C ASP A 152 -28.76 -7.61 6.93
N THR A 153 -29.20 -6.35 6.83
CA THR A 153 -28.89 -5.49 5.69
C THR A 153 -28.06 -4.28 6.12
N LYS A 154 -27.16 -3.86 5.24
CA LYS A 154 -26.41 -2.60 5.35
C LYS A 154 -26.82 -1.68 4.22
N ASN A 155 -27.16 -0.44 4.54
CA ASN A 155 -27.37 0.63 3.58
C ASN A 155 -26.20 1.64 3.71
N TYR A 156 -25.66 2.08 2.58
CA TYR A 156 -24.53 3.00 2.53
C TYR A 156 -24.99 4.35 2.02
N ILE A 157 -24.63 5.41 2.76
CA ILE A 157 -24.84 6.80 2.38
C ILE A 157 -23.49 7.37 2.00
N GLU A 158 -23.33 7.71 0.72
CA GLU A 158 -22.07 8.21 0.13
C GLU A 158 -22.22 9.64 -0.41
N ASP A 159 -23.47 10.14 -0.51
CA ASP A 159 -23.74 11.52 -0.88
C ASP A 159 -23.20 12.46 0.20
N GLU A 160 -22.40 13.45 -0.22
CA GLU A 160 -21.63 14.30 0.69
C GLU A 160 -22.51 15.11 1.62
N ASP A 161 -23.61 15.69 1.12
CA ASP A 161 -24.50 16.52 1.92
C ASP A 161 -25.23 15.68 2.97
N GLN A 162 -25.63 14.46 2.59
CA GLN A 162 -26.26 13.53 3.53
C GLN A 162 -25.24 13.07 4.58
N VAL A 163 -24.00 12.76 4.21
CA VAL A 163 -22.94 12.40 5.16
C VAL A 163 -22.73 13.52 6.16
N LYS A 164 -22.58 14.77 5.70
CA LYS A 164 -22.46 15.96 6.58
C LYS A 164 -23.63 16.09 7.54
N SER A 165 -24.85 15.94 7.04
CA SER A 165 -26.07 16.01 7.88
C SER A 165 -26.07 14.93 8.98
N TYR A 166 -25.60 13.71 8.70
CA TYR A 166 -25.44 12.68 9.71
C TYR A 166 -24.35 13.02 10.73
N LEU A 167 -23.21 13.53 10.30
CA LEU A 167 -22.14 13.95 11.21
C LEU A 167 -22.60 15.06 12.14
N GLU A 168 -23.27 16.09 11.61
CA GLU A 168 -23.86 17.18 12.39
C GLU A 168 -24.88 16.67 13.42
N LYS A 169 -25.77 15.76 13.00
CA LYS A 169 -26.76 15.13 13.89
C LYS A 169 -26.13 14.48 15.12
N TYR A 170 -24.96 13.88 14.96
CA TYR A 170 -24.24 13.19 16.03
C TYR A 170 -23.12 14.04 16.66
N GLY A 171 -23.00 15.31 16.28
CA GLY A 171 -21.98 16.23 16.81
C GLY A 171 -20.54 15.83 16.46
N ILE A 172 -20.33 15.16 15.34
CA ILE A 172 -19.03 14.68 14.89
C ILE A 172 -18.40 15.71 13.96
N THR A 173 -17.21 16.19 14.32
CA THR A 173 -16.47 17.21 13.59
C THR A 173 -15.39 16.60 12.69
N ALA A 174 -14.84 17.39 11.76
CA ALA A 174 -13.66 17.00 10.97
C ALA A 174 -12.48 16.57 11.86
N LYS A 175 -12.30 17.25 12.99
CA LYS A 175 -11.25 16.90 13.98
C LYS A 175 -11.48 15.53 14.61
N ASP A 176 -12.72 15.14 14.86
CA ASP A 176 -13.03 13.80 15.37
C ASP A 176 -12.72 12.76 14.31
N LEU A 177 -13.04 13.02 13.04
CA LEU A 177 -12.69 12.13 11.93
C LEU A 177 -11.18 11.95 11.78
N ASP A 178 -10.41 13.01 11.90
CA ASP A 178 -8.95 12.94 11.90
C ASP A 178 -8.43 12.12 13.08
N SER A 179 -9.04 12.27 14.25
CA SER A 179 -8.70 11.49 15.45
C SER A 179 -8.99 9.99 15.25
N TYR A 180 -10.15 9.64 14.67
CA TYR A 180 -10.51 8.25 14.39
C TYR A 180 -9.55 7.62 13.36
N TYR A 181 -9.17 8.42 12.35
CA TYR A 181 -8.17 7.99 11.38
C TYR A 181 -6.82 7.72 12.03
N ASP A 182 -6.33 8.68 12.83
CA ASP A 182 -5.04 8.53 13.51
C ASP A 182 -5.03 7.31 14.43
N GLU A 183 -6.07 7.12 15.25
CA GLU A 183 -6.21 6.00 16.17
C GLU A 183 -6.08 4.66 15.45
N ILE A 184 -6.76 4.49 14.32
CA ILE A 184 -6.79 3.19 13.64
C ILE A 184 -5.67 3.05 12.63
N VAL A 185 -5.46 4.02 11.76
CA VAL A 185 -4.47 3.85 10.69
C VAL A 185 -3.05 4.00 11.25
N ASN A 186 -2.76 5.09 11.96
CA ASN A 186 -1.41 5.36 12.42
C ASN A 186 -1.07 4.58 13.71
N GLN A 187 -1.92 4.69 14.74
CA GLN A 187 -1.60 4.16 16.06
C GLN A 187 -1.91 2.66 16.21
N LYS A 188 -2.68 2.09 15.28
CA LYS A 188 -2.95 0.66 15.26
C LYS A 188 -2.28 -0.02 14.07
N VAL A 189 -2.82 0.11 12.86
CA VAL A 189 -2.39 -0.68 11.69
C VAL A 189 -0.91 -0.44 11.34
N LEU A 190 -0.50 0.82 11.16
CA LEU A 190 0.88 1.13 10.76
C LEU A 190 1.88 0.92 11.91
N LYS A 191 1.45 1.11 13.16
CA LYS A 191 2.28 0.79 14.33
C LYS A 191 2.47 -0.71 14.49
N ASP A 192 1.42 -1.51 14.29
CA ASP A 192 1.51 -2.97 14.28
C ASP A 192 2.46 -3.43 13.17
N TRP A 193 2.36 -2.84 11.96
CA TRP A 193 3.31 -3.09 10.88
C TRP A 193 4.75 -2.83 11.32
N CYS A 194 5.04 -1.67 11.90
CA CYS A 194 6.39 -1.35 12.37
C CYS A 194 6.92 -2.37 13.36
N SER A 195 6.05 -2.90 14.24
CA SER A 195 6.44 -3.86 15.28
C SER A 195 6.81 -5.24 14.74
N ILE A 196 6.19 -5.67 13.63
CA ILE A 196 6.37 -7.01 13.05
C ILE A 196 7.37 -7.07 11.91
N TYR A 197 7.65 -5.92 11.25
CA TYR A 197 8.48 -5.82 10.06
C TYR A 197 9.84 -5.17 10.31
N ASP A 198 10.06 -4.59 11.48
CA ASP A 198 11.27 -3.79 11.78
C ASP A 198 11.43 -2.62 10.79
N SER A 199 10.33 -1.92 10.56
CA SER A 199 10.26 -0.81 9.62
C SER A 199 11.19 0.33 10.03
N LYS A 200 11.89 0.91 9.05
CA LYS A 200 12.68 2.14 9.22
C LYS A 200 11.82 3.41 9.22
N TYR A 201 10.54 3.28 8.94
CA TYR A 201 9.60 4.40 8.86
C TYR A 201 8.80 4.56 10.14
N SER A 202 8.27 5.77 10.35
CA SER A 202 7.34 6.07 11.43
C SER A 202 5.89 5.87 10.96
N PRO A 203 4.98 5.35 11.80
CA PRO A 203 3.58 5.14 11.45
C PRO A 203 2.85 6.42 11.01
N SER A 204 3.26 7.60 11.51
CA SER A 204 2.61 8.89 11.22
C SER A 204 3.35 9.72 10.17
N ASN A 205 4.45 9.22 9.61
CA ASN A 205 5.25 9.94 8.63
C ASN A 205 5.26 9.24 7.28
N TYR A 206 4.47 9.76 6.36
CA TYR A 206 4.36 9.23 5.00
C TYR A 206 5.40 9.81 4.02
N GLY A 207 6.36 10.61 4.51
CA GLY A 207 7.39 11.26 3.68
C GLY A 207 6.77 12.28 2.71
N ASP A 208 7.06 12.13 1.42
CA ASP A 208 6.60 13.01 0.34
C ASP A 208 5.24 12.60 -0.29
N VAL A 209 4.46 11.79 0.43
CA VAL A 209 3.10 11.40 -0.01
C VAL A 209 2.15 12.58 0.14
N LYS A 210 1.49 12.95 -0.96
CA LYS A 210 0.40 13.92 -0.91
C LYS A 210 -0.81 13.27 -0.24
N VAL A 211 -1.36 13.91 0.78
CA VAL A 211 -2.58 13.45 1.46
C VAL A 211 -3.75 14.32 1.02
N GLU A 212 -4.83 13.69 0.58
CA GLU A 212 -6.10 14.32 0.22
C GLU A 212 -7.18 13.75 1.12
N THR A 213 -7.94 14.60 1.78
CA THR A 213 -8.96 14.23 2.77
C THR A 213 -10.32 14.75 2.32
N GLN A 214 -11.30 13.87 2.15
CA GLN A 214 -12.64 14.24 1.68
C GLN A 214 -13.30 15.29 2.58
N TRP A 215 -13.07 15.23 3.89
CA TRP A 215 -13.66 16.14 4.89
C TRP A 215 -12.78 17.36 5.24
N GLU A 216 -11.73 17.65 4.46
CA GLU A 216 -10.77 18.74 4.75
C GLU A 216 -11.43 20.12 4.77
N ASN A 217 -12.49 20.31 3.97
CA ASN A 217 -13.19 21.58 3.82
C ASN A 217 -14.65 21.52 4.32
N TRP A 218 -14.96 20.61 5.22
CA TRP A 218 -16.32 20.46 5.78
C TRP A 218 -16.57 21.34 7.01
#